data_820fb13026a6704a7e08a7e1575805bb
#
_entry.id   820fb13026a6704a7e08a7e1575805bb
#
_cell.length_a   1.000
_cell.length_b   1.000
_cell.length_c   1.000
_cell.angle_alpha   90.00
_cell.angle_beta   90.00
_cell.angle_gamma   90.00
#
_symmetry.space_group_name_H-M   'P 1'
#
loop_
_entity.id
_entity.type
_entity.pdbx_description
1 polymer ?
#
loop_
_entity_poly.entity_id
_entity_poly.type
_entity_poly.pdbx_seq_one_letter_code
_entity_poly.pdbx_strand_id
1 'polypeptide(L)'
;MYNIVHTGDMKYGFTRLFDPTSTRYPRIDSLFIESTYGGPSDITPNRHDAEKNLMDTIKRTIDGGGKVLVPLFAVGRSQELQLVLESYLTGENSPYKLDVPVFLDGMILEASAIHTAYPEYLKENLKNRILSNRSPFESDIFEVIKGEREEVFEKGPSIILASGGMMNGGASVEYFKRLADDPKNTLIFVGYNSAGSMGRRIQNGVSEVPLPDENGKLVPIKVNMNIKTVEGFSGHSDRHQLMSFVQKLSAKPKNIFTMHGEEQKCEDLARTLGRLVHADARAPMNLDSIRLK
;
A
#
# COMPACT_ATOMS: atom_id res chain seq x y z
N MET A 1 9.05 -23.39 28.68
CA MET A 1 8.49 -23.07 27.34
C MET A 1 9.08 -21.73 26.93
N TYR A 2 9.60 -21.60 25.70
CA TYR A 2 10.19 -20.40 25.13
C TYR A 2 9.18 -19.74 24.20
N ASN A 3 8.92 -18.44 24.37
CA ASN A 3 7.90 -17.73 23.61
C ASN A 3 8.54 -16.83 22.57
N ILE A 4 8.23 -17.08 21.31
CA ILE A 4 8.68 -16.30 20.16
C ILE A 4 7.50 -15.53 19.60
N VAL A 5 7.68 -14.25 19.36
CA VAL A 5 6.78 -13.42 18.55
C VAL A 5 7.46 -13.11 17.24
N HIS A 6 6.81 -13.45 16.13
CA HIS A 6 7.25 -13.13 14.79
C HIS A 6 6.19 -12.25 14.15
N THR A 7 6.55 -11.02 13.80
CA THR A 7 5.55 -10.05 13.33
C THR A 7 5.05 -10.38 11.91
N GLY A 8 5.87 -11.03 11.08
CA GLY A 8 5.68 -10.92 9.64
C GLY A 8 5.70 -9.44 9.24
N ASP A 9 5.14 -9.13 8.09
CA ASP A 9 4.87 -7.76 7.69
C ASP A 9 3.75 -7.20 8.55
N MET A 10 3.92 -6.02 9.12
CA MET A 10 2.93 -5.51 10.07
C MET A 10 2.66 -4.02 9.91
N LYS A 11 1.45 -3.61 10.32
CA LYS A 11 1.09 -2.19 10.46
C LYS A 11 0.71 -1.86 11.90
N TYR A 12 1.55 -1.07 12.55
CA TYR A 12 1.29 -0.45 13.84
C TYR A 12 1.01 1.04 13.68
N GLY A 13 -0.04 1.34 12.96
CA GLY A 13 -0.46 2.71 12.66
C GLY A 13 -1.93 2.72 12.26
N PHE A 14 -2.47 3.90 12.08
CA PHE A 14 -3.85 4.04 11.63
C PHE A 14 -4.01 3.54 10.20
N THR A 15 -5.00 2.68 10.00
CA THR A 15 -5.57 2.35 8.69
C THR A 15 -7.10 2.46 8.77
N ARG A 16 -7.79 2.60 7.65
CA ARG A 16 -9.25 2.56 7.62
C ARG A 16 -9.77 1.13 7.66
N LEU A 17 -8.99 0.18 7.16
CA LEU A 17 -9.37 -1.21 6.94
C LEU A 17 -9.19 -2.08 8.19
N PHE A 18 -8.03 -2.00 8.83
CA PHE A 18 -7.65 -2.88 9.95
C PHE A 18 -7.29 -2.10 11.21
N ASP A 19 -7.47 -2.74 12.35
CA ASP A 19 -6.92 -2.26 13.61
C ASP A 19 -5.39 -2.39 13.63
N PRO A 20 -4.69 -1.58 14.44
CA PRO A 20 -3.25 -1.73 14.62
C PRO A 20 -2.88 -3.11 15.16
N THR A 21 -1.69 -3.60 14.82
CA THR A 21 -1.11 -4.82 15.38
C THR A 21 -1.17 -4.83 16.90
N SER A 22 -1.64 -5.94 17.48
CA SER A 22 -1.75 -6.08 18.94
C SER A 22 -0.39 -6.00 19.64
N THR A 23 -0.35 -5.32 20.78
CA THR A 23 0.83 -5.24 21.67
C THR A 23 0.67 -6.07 22.93
N ARG A 24 -0.42 -6.84 23.05
CA ARG A 24 -0.77 -7.59 24.27
C ARG A 24 -0.29 -9.03 24.17
N TYR A 25 0.86 -9.30 24.76
CA TYR A 25 1.45 -10.63 24.86
C TYR A 25 1.76 -10.93 26.32
N PRO A 26 1.40 -12.12 26.84
CA PRO A 26 1.67 -12.47 28.26
C PRO A 26 3.16 -12.61 28.56
N ARG A 27 3.94 -13.04 27.57
CA ARG A 27 5.40 -13.22 27.66
C ARG A 27 6.01 -13.20 26.26
N ILE A 28 7.19 -12.59 26.13
CA ILE A 28 8.01 -12.60 24.93
C ILE A 28 9.46 -12.87 25.33
N ASP A 29 10.04 -14.00 24.91
CA ASP A 29 11.45 -14.26 25.11
C ASP A 29 12.27 -13.72 23.92
N SER A 30 11.78 -13.90 22.68
CA SER A 30 12.37 -13.32 21.49
C SER A 30 11.31 -12.71 20.58
N LEU A 31 11.65 -11.56 20.00
CA LEU A 31 10.87 -10.84 19.00
C LEU A 31 11.62 -10.84 17.68
N PHE A 32 10.98 -11.34 16.61
CA PHE A 32 11.40 -11.15 15.24
C PHE A 32 10.52 -10.07 14.62
N ILE A 33 11.12 -8.98 14.14
CA ILE A 33 10.38 -7.80 13.68
C ILE A 33 10.87 -7.35 12.29
N GLU A 34 9.93 -7.00 11.42
CA GLU A 34 10.22 -6.43 10.10
C GLU A 34 10.99 -5.11 10.18
N SER A 35 11.67 -4.75 9.11
CA SER A 35 12.51 -3.55 9.02
C SER A 35 12.41 -2.86 7.66
N THR A 36 11.31 -3.07 6.92
CA THR A 36 11.11 -2.48 5.58
C THR A 36 11.34 -0.96 5.59
N TYR A 37 10.82 -0.29 6.61
CA TYR A 37 11.06 1.14 6.89
C TYR A 37 11.80 1.32 8.22
N GLY A 38 12.89 0.57 8.41
CA GLY A 38 13.71 0.60 9.62
C GLY A 38 14.80 1.69 9.64
N GLY A 39 15.02 2.39 8.52
CA GLY A 39 16.04 3.43 8.40
C GLY A 39 15.72 4.71 9.18
N PRO A 40 16.73 5.51 9.57
CA PRO A 40 16.51 6.74 10.36
C PRO A 40 15.59 7.76 9.71
N SER A 41 15.56 7.82 8.39
CA SER A 41 14.73 8.74 7.60
C SER A 41 13.41 8.14 7.13
N ASP A 42 13.14 6.88 7.46
CA ASP A 42 11.92 6.18 7.03
C ASP A 42 10.72 6.59 7.92
N ILE A 43 10.31 7.85 7.80
CA ILE A 43 9.19 8.45 8.51
C ILE A 43 8.14 8.85 7.48
N THR A 44 6.92 8.36 7.64
CA THR A 44 5.83 8.67 6.72
C THR A 44 5.00 9.85 7.22
N PRO A 45 4.38 10.62 6.33
CA PRO A 45 3.44 11.67 6.72
C PRO A 45 2.26 11.07 7.51
N ASN A 46 1.61 11.91 8.30
CA ASN A 46 0.39 11.46 8.98
C ASN A 46 -0.70 11.11 7.96
N ARG A 47 -1.64 10.27 8.38
CA ARG A 47 -2.66 9.70 7.47
C ARG A 47 -3.54 10.76 6.83
N HIS A 48 -3.92 11.79 7.55
CA HIS A 48 -4.77 12.86 7.02
C HIS A 48 -4.07 13.62 5.87
N ASP A 49 -2.79 13.97 6.07
CA ASP A 49 -2.00 14.66 5.05
C ASP A 49 -1.75 13.77 3.83
N ALA A 50 -1.53 12.47 4.04
CA ALA A 50 -1.40 11.49 2.97
C ALA A 50 -2.68 11.40 2.13
N GLU A 51 -3.84 11.29 2.77
CA GLU A 51 -5.14 11.24 2.09
C GLU A 51 -5.43 12.55 1.34
N LYS A 52 -5.15 13.69 1.96
CA LYS A 52 -5.30 14.99 1.32
C LYS A 52 -4.41 15.11 0.07
N ASN A 53 -3.13 14.75 0.17
CA ASN A 53 -2.20 14.78 -0.96
C ASN A 53 -2.67 13.87 -2.11
N LEU A 54 -3.19 12.69 -1.79
CA LEU A 54 -3.80 11.79 -2.77
C LEU A 54 -4.97 12.47 -3.49
N MET A 55 -5.93 12.99 -2.73
CA MET A 55 -7.14 13.60 -3.29
C MET A 55 -6.85 14.89 -4.06
N ASP A 56 -5.92 15.73 -3.60
CA ASP A 56 -5.46 16.91 -4.31
C ASP A 56 -4.80 16.57 -5.66
N THR A 57 -4.05 15.45 -5.69
CA THR A 57 -3.41 14.97 -6.93
C THR A 57 -4.45 14.42 -7.89
N ILE A 58 -5.39 13.62 -7.40
CA ILE A 58 -6.52 13.11 -8.19
C ILE A 58 -7.31 14.29 -8.77
N LYS A 59 -7.73 15.22 -7.92
CA LYS A 59 -8.54 16.37 -8.35
C LYS A 59 -7.85 17.17 -9.45
N ARG A 60 -6.59 17.51 -9.29
CA ARG A 60 -5.83 18.26 -10.33
C ARG A 60 -5.78 17.52 -11.67
N THR A 61 -5.62 16.21 -11.65
CA THR A 61 -5.59 15.40 -12.87
C THR A 61 -6.95 15.38 -13.55
N ILE A 62 -8.01 15.14 -12.78
CA ILE A 62 -9.39 15.10 -13.28
C ILE A 62 -9.83 16.46 -13.82
N ASP A 63 -9.57 17.56 -13.09
CA ASP A 63 -9.87 18.93 -13.54
C ASP A 63 -9.09 19.29 -14.82
N GLY A 64 -7.91 18.70 -15.02
CA GLY A 64 -7.10 18.83 -16.24
C GLY A 64 -7.58 17.95 -17.43
N GLY A 65 -8.66 17.20 -17.25
CA GLY A 65 -9.21 16.31 -18.27
C GLY A 65 -8.45 14.98 -18.44
N GLY A 66 -7.57 14.65 -17.51
CA GLY A 66 -6.76 13.42 -17.52
C GLY A 66 -7.37 12.25 -16.74
N LYS A 67 -6.74 11.10 -16.87
CA LYS A 67 -7.04 9.89 -16.11
C LYS A 67 -5.98 9.64 -15.04
N VAL A 68 -6.42 9.09 -13.91
CA VAL A 68 -5.53 8.68 -12.81
C VAL A 68 -5.40 7.17 -12.81
N LEU A 69 -4.18 6.66 -12.94
CA LEU A 69 -3.87 5.24 -12.76
C LEU A 69 -3.18 5.03 -11.42
N VAL A 70 -3.71 4.11 -10.60
CA VAL A 70 -3.13 3.72 -9.31
C VAL A 70 -2.85 2.22 -9.33
N PRO A 71 -1.58 1.81 -9.53
CA PRO A 71 -1.18 0.40 -9.44
C PRO A 71 -1.17 -0.05 -7.99
N LEU A 72 -1.84 -1.16 -7.69
CA LEU A 72 -2.08 -1.64 -6.33
C LEU A 72 -1.80 -3.13 -6.18
N PHE A 73 -1.41 -3.52 -4.97
CA PHE A 73 -1.58 -4.91 -4.57
C PHE A 73 -3.06 -5.21 -4.38
N ALA A 74 -3.50 -6.35 -4.88
CA ALA A 74 -4.92 -6.73 -4.89
C ALA A 74 -5.51 -6.82 -3.48
N VAL A 75 -4.72 -7.31 -2.51
CA VAL A 75 -5.15 -7.53 -1.13
C VAL A 75 -4.69 -6.39 -0.21
N GLY A 76 -5.60 -5.87 0.59
CA GLY A 76 -5.37 -4.90 1.66
C GLY A 76 -5.22 -3.47 1.12
N ARG A 77 -4.25 -3.19 0.23
CA ARG A 77 -3.98 -1.84 -0.25
C ARG A 77 -5.10 -1.28 -1.12
N SER A 78 -5.63 -2.09 -2.01
CA SER A 78 -6.75 -1.68 -2.87
C SER A 78 -8.02 -1.44 -2.06
N GLN A 79 -8.32 -2.25 -1.04
CA GLN A 79 -9.47 -2.05 -0.16
C GLN A 79 -9.30 -0.79 0.69
N GLU A 80 -8.10 -0.53 1.19
CA GLU A 80 -7.80 0.71 1.92
C GLU A 80 -8.05 1.96 1.04
N LEU A 81 -7.62 1.94 -0.24
CA LEU A 81 -7.89 3.04 -1.16
C LEU A 81 -9.36 3.16 -1.54
N GLN A 82 -10.08 2.06 -1.72
CA GLN A 82 -11.53 2.10 -1.93
C GLN A 82 -12.23 2.84 -0.77
N LEU A 83 -11.86 2.53 0.49
CA LEU A 83 -12.40 3.23 1.66
C LEU A 83 -12.11 4.73 1.66
N VAL A 84 -10.91 5.11 1.24
CA VAL A 84 -10.53 6.54 1.14
C VAL A 84 -11.35 7.21 0.06
N LEU A 85 -11.38 6.68 -1.16
CA LEU A 85 -12.11 7.27 -2.28
C LEU A 85 -13.61 7.34 -1.97
N GLU A 86 -14.21 6.27 -1.46
CA GLU A 86 -15.63 6.27 -1.06
C GLU A 86 -15.90 7.40 -0.07
N SER A 87 -15.10 7.50 0.99
CA SER A 87 -15.29 8.52 2.02
C SER A 87 -15.19 9.95 1.49
N TYR A 88 -14.25 10.22 0.58
CA TYR A 88 -14.03 11.56 0.04
C TYR A 88 -14.95 11.91 -1.13
N LEU A 89 -15.31 10.95 -1.97
CA LEU A 89 -16.14 11.21 -3.14
C LEU A 89 -17.65 11.25 -2.80
N THR A 90 -18.08 10.47 -1.80
CA THR A 90 -19.50 10.43 -1.37
C THR A 90 -19.80 11.30 -0.15
N GLY A 91 -18.78 11.79 0.56
CA GLY A 91 -18.96 12.58 1.79
C GLY A 91 -19.72 13.90 1.54
N GLU A 92 -20.80 14.15 2.29
CA GLU A 92 -21.64 15.34 2.10
C GLU A 92 -20.86 16.65 2.17
N ASN A 93 -19.88 16.75 3.08
CA ASN A 93 -19.06 17.94 3.30
C ASN A 93 -17.66 17.82 2.67
N SER A 94 -17.46 16.89 1.76
CA SER A 94 -16.14 16.72 1.12
C SER A 94 -15.87 17.83 0.12
N PRO A 95 -14.64 18.41 0.12
CA PRO A 95 -14.23 19.35 -0.93
C PRO A 95 -13.89 18.66 -2.26
N TYR A 96 -13.91 17.32 -2.29
CA TYR A 96 -13.49 16.50 -3.43
C TYR A 96 -14.68 15.80 -4.13
N LYS A 97 -15.82 16.50 -4.26
CA LYS A 97 -16.95 15.99 -5.04
C LYS A 97 -16.55 15.95 -6.52
N LEU A 98 -16.15 14.79 -6.98
CA LEU A 98 -15.79 14.52 -8.38
C LEU A 98 -16.84 13.56 -8.94
N ASP A 99 -17.53 14.01 -9.98
CA ASP A 99 -18.48 13.18 -10.73
C ASP A 99 -17.74 12.42 -11.84
N VAL A 100 -16.94 11.44 -11.42
CA VAL A 100 -16.13 10.60 -12.31
C VAL A 100 -16.15 9.16 -11.83
N PRO A 101 -16.13 8.18 -12.75
CA PRO A 101 -16.10 6.78 -12.38
C PRO A 101 -14.76 6.39 -11.74
N VAL A 102 -14.82 5.46 -10.79
CA VAL A 102 -13.66 4.77 -10.21
C VAL A 102 -13.68 3.33 -10.70
N PHE A 103 -12.84 3.02 -11.68
CA PHE A 103 -12.74 1.68 -12.25
C PHE A 103 -11.90 0.77 -11.36
N LEU A 104 -12.39 -0.46 -11.15
CA LEU A 104 -11.69 -1.52 -10.45
C LEU A 104 -11.35 -2.65 -11.44
N ASP A 105 -10.08 -3.01 -11.56
CA ASP A 105 -9.65 -4.07 -12.49
C ASP A 105 -8.61 -5.02 -11.86
N GLY A 106 -8.68 -6.27 -12.31
CA GLY A 106 -7.85 -7.38 -11.85
C GLY A 106 -8.38 -7.99 -10.55
N MET A 107 -7.52 -8.67 -9.81
CA MET A 107 -7.86 -9.39 -8.57
C MET A 107 -8.36 -8.51 -7.40
N ILE A 108 -8.58 -7.22 -7.62
CA ILE A 108 -9.10 -6.31 -6.59
C ILE A 108 -10.51 -6.71 -6.17
N LEU A 109 -11.31 -7.19 -7.12
CA LEU A 109 -12.70 -7.57 -6.90
C LEU A 109 -12.82 -8.79 -6.00
N GLU A 110 -12.09 -9.83 -6.32
CA GLU A 110 -12.06 -11.06 -5.52
C GLU A 110 -11.59 -10.75 -4.10
N ALA A 111 -10.55 -9.93 -3.97
CA ALA A 111 -10.07 -9.50 -2.68
C ALA A 111 -11.13 -8.70 -1.89
N SER A 112 -11.85 -7.78 -2.54
CA SER A 112 -12.92 -7.00 -1.90
C SER A 112 -14.11 -7.89 -1.50
N ALA A 113 -14.47 -8.87 -2.33
CA ALA A 113 -15.50 -9.85 -1.99
C ALA A 113 -15.11 -10.69 -0.76
N ILE A 114 -13.84 -11.11 -0.66
CA ILE A 114 -13.33 -11.82 0.53
C ILE A 114 -13.42 -10.95 1.78
N HIS A 115 -13.04 -9.67 1.70
CA HIS A 115 -13.16 -8.75 2.83
C HIS A 115 -14.62 -8.55 3.27
N THR A 116 -15.54 -8.49 2.30
CA THR A 116 -16.98 -8.41 2.58
C THR A 116 -17.52 -9.71 3.22
N ALA A 117 -17.01 -10.87 2.79
CA ALA A 117 -17.43 -12.18 3.31
C ALA A 117 -16.90 -12.48 4.73
N TYR A 118 -15.80 -11.86 5.13
CA TYR A 118 -15.15 -12.07 6.44
C TYR A 118 -14.96 -10.76 7.21
N PRO A 119 -16.05 -10.03 7.51
CA PRO A 119 -15.97 -8.71 8.12
C PRO A 119 -15.43 -8.70 9.56
N GLU A 120 -15.41 -9.86 10.24
CA GLU A 120 -14.90 -10.01 11.59
C GLU A 120 -13.41 -9.71 11.73
N TYR A 121 -12.65 -9.76 10.63
CA TYR A 121 -11.22 -9.39 10.60
C TYR A 121 -10.99 -7.90 10.36
N LEU A 122 -12.04 -7.14 10.07
CA LEU A 122 -11.97 -5.73 9.76
C LEU A 122 -12.23 -4.87 11.00
N LYS A 123 -11.94 -3.58 10.89
CA LYS A 123 -12.31 -2.61 11.93
C LYS A 123 -13.79 -2.68 12.27
N GLU A 124 -14.12 -2.50 13.54
CA GLU A 124 -15.48 -2.65 14.07
C GLU A 124 -16.51 -1.77 13.34
N ASN A 125 -16.17 -0.52 13.03
CA ASN A 125 -17.06 0.37 12.29
C ASN A 125 -17.31 -0.11 10.85
N LEU A 126 -16.29 -0.66 10.20
CA LEU A 126 -16.39 -1.21 8.84
C LEU A 126 -17.19 -2.52 8.84
N LYS A 127 -16.90 -3.40 9.78
CA LYS A 127 -17.67 -4.63 10.03
C LYS A 127 -19.16 -4.31 10.19
N ASN A 128 -19.51 -3.33 11.04
CA ASN A 128 -20.89 -2.96 11.28
C ASN A 128 -21.58 -2.38 10.02
N ARG A 129 -20.86 -1.63 9.18
CA ARG A 129 -21.36 -1.17 7.88
C ARG A 129 -21.69 -2.36 6.96
N ILE A 130 -20.78 -3.32 6.83
CA ILE A 130 -20.94 -4.50 5.98
C ILE A 130 -22.12 -5.34 6.46
N LEU A 131 -22.19 -5.66 7.75
CA LEU A 131 -23.31 -6.43 8.33
C LEU A 131 -24.68 -5.73 8.23
N SER A 132 -24.69 -4.42 8.02
CA SER A 132 -25.91 -3.63 7.79
C SER A 132 -26.23 -3.45 6.30
N ASN A 133 -25.68 -4.26 5.41
CA ASN A 133 -25.83 -4.15 3.95
C ASN A 133 -25.46 -2.77 3.39
N ARG A 134 -24.43 -2.14 3.92
CA ARG A 134 -23.89 -0.85 3.50
C ARG A 134 -22.38 -0.96 3.26
N SER A 135 -21.98 -2.03 2.56
CA SER A 135 -20.58 -2.26 2.25
C SER A 135 -20.00 -1.10 1.45
N PRO A 136 -18.91 -0.46 1.90
CA PRO A 136 -18.27 0.61 1.14
C PRO A 136 -17.59 0.09 -0.14
N PHE A 137 -17.36 -1.21 -0.26
CA PHE A 137 -16.80 -1.85 -1.45
C PHE A 137 -17.84 -2.03 -2.57
N GLU A 138 -19.12 -1.86 -2.25
CA GLU A 138 -20.26 -1.94 -3.17
C GLU A 138 -20.88 -0.56 -3.44
N SER A 139 -20.11 0.52 -3.20
CA SER A 139 -20.55 1.87 -3.47
C SER A 139 -20.71 2.11 -4.98
N ASP A 140 -21.76 2.86 -5.36
CA ASP A 140 -22.09 3.20 -6.75
C ASP A 140 -20.98 3.98 -7.50
N ILE A 141 -20.00 4.51 -6.78
CA ILE A 141 -18.83 5.17 -7.42
C ILE A 141 -17.89 4.17 -8.09
N PHE A 142 -17.95 2.88 -7.74
CA PHE A 142 -17.09 1.85 -8.27
C PHE A 142 -17.72 1.15 -9.48
N GLU A 143 -17.02 1.24 -10.61
CA GLU A 143 -17.34 0.49 -11.81
C GLU A 143 -16.36 -0.67 -12.01
N VAL A 144 -16.90 -1.86 -12.15
CA VAL A 144 -16.13 -3.09 -12.25
C VAL A 144 -15.90 -3.45 -13.71
N ILE A 145 -14.65 -3.61 -14.10
CA ILE A 145 -14.30 -4.06 -15.46
C ILE A 145 -14.42 -5.60 -15.52
N LYS A 146 -15.42 -6.09 -16.25
CA LYS A 146 -15.72 -7.52 -16.41
C LYS A 146 -15.33 -8.09 -17.79
N GLY A 147 -14.77 -7.28 -18.67
CA GLY A 147 -14.47 -7.65 -20.05
C GLY A 147 -13.38 -6.80 -20.66
N GLU A 148 -13.67 -6.24 -21.82
CA GLU A 148 -12.74 -5.40 -22.56
C GLU A 148 -12.52 -4.07 -21.84
N ARG A 149 -11.27 -3.62 -21.76
CA ARG A 149 -10.86 -2.36 -21.12
C ARG A 149 -11.15 -1.12 -21.96
N GLU A 150 -11.65 -1.30 -23.19
CA GLU A 150 -11.91 -0.20 -24.13
C GLU A 150 -12.84 0.86 -23.53
N GLU A 151 -13.86 0.44 -22.79
CA GLU A 151 -14.80 1.33 -22.10
C GLU A 151 -14.08 2.38 -21.22
N VAL A 152 -13.00 1.98 -20.53
CA VAL A 152 -12.23 2.88 -19.66
C VAL A 152 -11.54 3.97 -20.47
N PHE A 153 -11.09 3.64 -21.67
CA PHE A 153 -10.37 4.59 -22.54
C PHE A 153 -11.33 5.54 -23.26
N GLU A 154 -12.53 5.08 -23.62
CA GLU A 154 -13.57 5.87 -24.29
C GLU A 154 -14.23 6.88 -23.35
N LYS A 155 -14.38 6.55 -22.07
CA LYS A 155 -14.89 7.48 -21.04
C LYS A 155 -13.91 8.64 -20.83
N GLY A 156 -14.42 9.78 -20.39
CA GLY A 156 -13.64 10.97 -20.05
C GLY A 156 -12.69 10.77 -18.85
N PRO A 157 -12.41 11.83 -18.09
CA PRO A 157 -11.60 11.72 -16.86
C PRO A 157 -12.11 10.64 -15.93
N SER A 158 -11.21 9.87 -15.33
CA SER A 158 -11.58 8.74 -14.48
C SER A 158 -10.43 8.34 -13.55
N ILE A 159 -10.75 7.59 -12.51
CA ILE A 159 -9.79 6.99 -11.58
C ILE A 159 -9.76 5.49 -11.85
N ILE A 160 -8.58 4.90 -11.99
CA ILE A 160 -8.38 3.49 -12.30
C ILE A 160 -7.54 2.87 -11.20
N LEU A 161 -8.15 1.98 -10.41
CA LEU A 161 -7.47 1.13 -9.44
C LEU A 161 -7.21 -0.22 -10.10
N ALA A 162 -5.95 -0.54 -10.35
CA ALA A 162 -5.59 -1.74 -11.11
C ALA A 162 -4.56 -2.60 -10.35
N SER A 163 -4.77 -3.92 -10.36
CA SER A 163 -3.81 -4.85 -9.75
C SER A 163 -2.48 -4.89 -10.51
N GLY A 164 -1.37 -5.10 -9.75
CA GLY A 164 0.00 -5.05 -10.25
C GLY A 164 0.80 -3.89 -9.65
N GLY A 165 0.84 -3.78 -8.32
CA GLY A 165 1.39 -2.63 -7.58
C GLY A 165 2.82 -2.25 -7.92
N MET A 166 3.68 -3.21 -8.28
CA MET A 166 5.07 -2.97 -8.69
C MET A 166 5.24 -2.79 -10.21
N MET A 167 4.15 -2.84 -10.98
CA MET A 167 4.15 -2.71 -12.44
C MET A 167 4.98 -3.77 -13.20
N ASN A 168 5.26 -4.92 -12.58
CA ASN A 168 5.98 -6.03 -13.23
C ASN A 168 5.05 -6.92 -14.08
N GLY A 169 3.76 -6.64 -14.10
CA GLY A 169 2.69 -7.35 -14.79
C GLY A 169 1.33 -7.00 -14.20
N GLY A 170 0.28 -7.61 -14.72
CA GLY A 170 -1.10 -7.41 -14.28
C GLY A 170 -1.81 -6.25 -14.98
N ALA A 171 -3.05 -5.99 -14.55
CA ALA A 171 -3.93 -5.00 -15.19
C ALA A 171 -3.31 -3.59 -15.25
N SER A 172 -2.56 -3.18 -14.23
CA SER A 172 -1.92 -1.87 -14.19
C SER A 172 -0.97 -1.62 -15.36
N VAL A 173 -0.26 -2.65 -15.83
CA VAL A 173 0.66 -2.54 -16.97
C VAL A 173 -0.11 -2.33 -18.27
N GLU A 174 -1.25 -2.99 -18.44
CA GLU A 174 -2.08 -2.83 -19.65
C GLU A 174 -2.67 -1.42 -19.75
N TYR A 175 -3.13 -0.85 -18.65
CA TYR A 175 -3.53 0.56 -18.62
C TYR A 175 -2.36 1.49 -18.88
N PHE A 176 -1.21 1.22 -18.27
CA PHE A 176 -0.02 2.06 -18.44
C PHE A 176 0.42 2.13 -19.92
N LYS A 177 0.41 1.01 -20.65
CA LYS A 177 0.76 0.98 -22.08
C LYS A 177 0.00 2.03 -22.90
N ARG A 178 -1.26 2.27 -22.57
CA ARG A 178 -2.15 3.17 -23.33
C ARG A 178 -2.22 4.60 -22.75
N LEU A 179 -1.94 4.76 -21.45
CA LEU A 179 -2.07 6.06 -20.77
C LEU A 179 -0.75 6.82 -20.66
N ALA A 180 0.40 6.13 -20.78
CA ALA A 180 1.71 6.68 -20.45
C ALA A 180 2.15 7.85 -21.33
N ASP A 181 1.74 7.91 -22.59
CA ASP A 181 2.19 8.93 -23.55
C ASP A 181 1.40 10.26 -23.45
N ASP A 182 0.26 10.28 -22.76
CA ASP A 182 -0.55 11.50 -22.58
C ASP A 182 -0.16 12.25 -21.29
N PRO A 183 0.39 13.48 -21.38
CA PRO A 183 0.80 14.28 -20.24
C PRO A 183 -0.35 14.76 -19.34
N LYS A 184 -1.61 14.64 -19.77
CA LYS A 184 -2.78 14.92 -18.91
C LYS A 184 -2.97 13.86 -17.84
N ASN A 185 -2.55 12.61 -18.11
CA ASN A 185 -2.71 11.51 -17.20
C ASN A 185 -1.71 11.55 -16.03
N THR A 186 -2.07 10.90 -14.94
CA THR A 186 -1.19 10.77 -13.77
C THR A 186 -1.15 9.33 -13.30
N LEU A 187 0.06 8.80 -13.11
CA LEU A 187 0.33 7.55 -12.40
C LEU A 187 0.66 7.86 -10.95
N ILE A 188 -0.11 7.31 -10.01
CA ILE A 188 0.11 7.53 -8.57
C ILE A 188 0.57 6.23 -7.90
N PHE A 189 1.78 6.21 -7.41
CA PHE A 189 2.27 5.15 -6.54
C PHE A 189 1.94 5.46 -5.08
N VAL A 190 1.29 4.52 -4.39
CA VAL A 190 0.92 4.65 -2.97
C VAL A 190 1.59 3.59 -2.09
N GLY A 191 2.38 2.72 -2.69
CA GLY A 191 3.07 1.61 -2.02
C GLY A 191 4.56 1.59 -2.31
N TYR A 192 5.24 0.66 -1.65
CA TYR A 192 6.65 0.40 -1.87
C TYR A 192 6.88 -0.26 -3.24
N ASN A 193 7.88 0.21 -3.96
CA ASN A 193 8.41 -0.43 -5.15
C ASN A 193 9.83 -0.90 -4.87
N SER A 194 10.09 -2.19 -4.97
CA SER A 194 11.41 -2.77 -4.74
C SER A 194 12.43 -2.33 -5.81
N ALA A 195 13.68 -2.32 -5.42
CA ALA A 195 14.79 -2.11 -6.37
C ALA A 195 14.67 -3.12 -7.53
N GLY A 196 14.84 -2.64 -8.76
CA GLY A 196 14.73 -3.46 -9.98
C GLY A 196 13.31 -3.62 -10.53
N SER A 197 12.24 -3.29 -9.77
CA SER A 197 10.88 -3.31 -10.31
C SER A 197 10.67 -2.22 -11.37
N MET A 198 9.74 -2.45 -12.31
CA MET A 198 9.39 -1.44 -13.30
C MET A 198 8.81 -0.20 -12.64
N GLY A 199 7.99 -0.35 -11.60
CA GLY A 199 7.45 0.77 -10.83
C GLY A 199 8.56 1.66 -10.26
N ARG A 200 9.64 1.08 -9.70
CA ARG A 200 10.80 1.83 -9.21
C ARG A 200 11.53 2.57 -10.32
N ARG A 201 11.70 1.95 -11.47
CA ARG A 201 12.33 2.61 -12.64
C ARG A 201 11.50 3.80 -13.11
N ILE A 202 10.19 3.67 -13.18
CA ILE A 202 9.27 4.77 -13.54
C ILE A 202 9.33 5.88 -12.49
N GLN A 203 9.33 5.56 -11.20
CA GLN A 203 9.50 6.56 -10.11
C GLN A 203 10.81 7.33 -10.23
N ASN A 204 11.86 6.70 -10.72
CA ASN A 204 13.17 7.32 -10.93
C ASN A 204 13.26 8.15 -12.23
N GLY A 205 12.16 8.30 -12.97
CA GLY A 205 12.07 9.22 -14.11
C GLY A 205 12.57 8.66 -15.43
N VAL A 206 12.44 7.35 -15.67
CA VAL A 206 12.73 6.82 -17.01
C VAL A 206 11.76 7.41 -18.04
N SER A 207 12.27 7.82 -19.20
CA SER A 207 11.48 8.40 -20.28
C SER A 207 10.81 7.37 -21.18
N GLU A 208 11.30 6.13 -21.18
CA GLU A 208 10.77 5.02 -21.96
C GLU A 208 10.86 3.71 -21.19
N VAL A 209 9.87 2.84 -21.36
CA VAL A 209 9.82 1.49 -20.80
C VAL A 209 9.55 0.48 -21.92
N PRO A 210 10.41 -0.53 -22.13
CA PRO A 210 10.14 -1.59 -23.09
C PRO A 210 9.07 -2.53 -22.53
N LEU A 211 7.93 -2.64 -23.21
CA LEU A 211 6.83 -3.52 -22.87
C LEU A 211 6.43 -4.38 -24.07
N PRO A 212 5.94 -5.61 -23.87
CA PRO A 212 5.50 -6.46 -24.94
C PRO A 212 4.21 -5.90 -25.60
N ASP A 213 4.17 -5.89 -26.92
CA ASP A 213 2.94 -5.70 -27.70
C ASP A 213 2.07 -6.97 -27.72
N GLU A 214 0.99 -6.97 -28.48
CA GLU A 214 0.08 -8.11 -28.64
C GLU A 214 0.77 -9.37 -29.21
N ASN A 215 1.86 -9.22 -29.92
CA ASN A 215 2.66 -10.30 -30.50
C ASN A 215 3.84 -10.72 -29.58
N GLY A 216 3.95 -10.13 -28.40
CA GLY A 216 5.04 -10.38 -27.45
C GLY A 216 6.37 -9.68 -27.82
N LYS A 217 6.39 -8.81 -28.85
CA LYS A 217 7.57 -8.03 -29.22
C LYS A 217 7.70 -6.83 -28.30
N LEU A 218 8.90 -6.62 -27.75
CA LEU A 218 9.17 -5.44 -26.92
C LEU A 218 9.13 -4.16 -27.76
N VAL A 219 8.23 -3.26 -27.39
CA VAL A 219 8.11 -1.92 -27.97
C VAL A 219 8.35 -0.86 -26.90
N PRO A 220 9.04 0.25 -27.24
CA PRO A 220 9.27 1.32 -26.27
C PRO A 220 7.96 2.09 -26.04
N ILE A 221 7.53 2.17 -24.79
CA ILE A 221 6.41 3.01 -24.36
C ILE A 221 6.99 4.28 -23.77
N LYS A 222 6.66 5.43 -24.34
CA LYS A 222 7.05 6.74 -23.84
C LYS A 222 6.31 7.06 -22.53
N VAL A 223 7.00 7.68 -21.59
CA VAL A 223 6.44 8.08 -20.29
C VAL A 223 6.36 9.59 -20.25
N ASN A 224 5.29 10.15 -20.79
CA ASN A 224 4.97 11.58 -20.81
C ASN A 224 3.97 11.96 -19.70
N MET A 225 3.23 10.99 -19.16
CA MET A 225 2.29 11.19 -18.07
C MET A 225 2.99 11.68 -16.80
N ASN A 226 2.23 12.33 -15.91
CA ASN A 226 2.74 12.74 -14.62
C ASN A 226 2.96 11.53 -13.70
N ILE A 227 4.12 11.46 -13.04
CA ILE A 227 4.44 10.42 -12.07
C ILE A 227 4.43 11.03 -10.67
N LYS A 228 3.63 10.46 -9.76
CA LYS A 228 3.52 10.91 -8.37
C LYS A 228 3.68 9.73 -7.42
N THR A 229 4.35 9.97 -6.30
CA THR A 229 4.37 9.06 -5.16
C THR A 229 3.67 9.74 -4.00
N VAL A 230 2.67 9.06 -3.44
CA VAL A 230 1.94 9.51 -2.24
C VAL A 230 2.26 8.54 -1.12
N GLU A 231 3.08 9.00 -0.20
CA GLU A 231 3.49 8.23 0.98
C GLU A 231 2.37 8.17 2.02
N GLY A 232 2.49 7.25 2.99
CA GLY A 232 1.52 7.10 4.10
C GLY A 232 0.47 6.02 3.91
N PHE A 233 0.49 5.33 2.75
CA PHE A 233 -0.42 4.21 2.46
C PHE A 233 0.25 2.84 2.56
N SER A 234 1.50 2.75 2.93
CA SER A 234 2.21 1.48 3.06
C SER A 234 1.55 0.54 4.07
N GLY A 235 1.51 -0.75 3.76
CA GLY A 235 1.10 -1.83 4.65
C GLY A 235 2.10 -2.11 5.75
N HIS A 236 3.34 -1.62 5.60
CA HIS A 236 4.38 -1.72 6.60
C HIS A 236 4.35 -0.55 7.56
N SER A 237 4.82 -0.78 8.77
CA SER A 237 5.05 0.26 9.76
C SER A 237 6.26 1.11 9.38
N ASP A 238 6.16 2.42 9.59
CA ASP A 238 7.34 3.29 9.51
C ASP A 238 8.21 3.15 10.78
N ARG A 239 9.38 3.79 10.76
CA ARG A 239 10.31 3.69 11.88
C ARG A 239 9.71 4.08 13.22
N HIS A 240 8.95 5.16 13.29
CA HIS A 240 8.31 5.58 14.53
C HIS A 240 7.26 4.58 15.01
N GLN A 241 6.52 3.99 14.10
CA GLN A 241 5.52 2.96 14.39
C GLN A 241 6.18 1.68 14.90
N LEU A 242 7.28 1.22 14.27
CA LEU A 242 8.06 0.06 14.72
C LEU A 242 8.61 0.28 16.13
N MET A 243 9.19 1.44 16.41
CA MET A 243 9.68 1.80 17.74
C MET A 243 8.54 1.86 18.77
N SER A 244 7.44 2.51 18.43
CA SER A 244 6.27 2.64 19.29
C SER A 244 5.63 1.29 19.59
N PHE A 245 5.57 0.37 18.62
CA PHE A 245 5.12 -0.99 18.82
C PHE A 245 5.94 -1.68 19.90
N VAL A 246 7.27 -1.69 19.77
CA VAL A 246 8.16 -2.35 20.75
C VAL A 246 8.07 -1.69 22.14
N GLN A 247 7.96 -0.35 22.20
CA GLN A 247 7.76 0.35 23.47
C GLN A 247 6.45 -0.02 24.16
N LYS A 248 5.38 -0.25 23.39
CA LYS A 248 4.04 -0.53 23.96
C LYS A 248 3.76 -2.01 24.18
N LEU A 249 4.70 -2.90 23.83
CA LEU A 249 4.57 -4.33 24.18
C LEU A 249 4.35 -4.49 25.68
N SER A 250 3.31 -5.25 26.06
CA SER A 250 2.98 -5.54 27.47
C SER A 250 4.09 -6.32 28.19
N ALA A 251 4.80 -7.19 27.45
CA ALA A 251 5.99 -7.89 27.91
C ALA A 251 7.18 -7.49 27.04
N LYS A 252 8.29 -7.08 27.63
CA LYS A 252 9.49 -6.71 26.89
C LYS A 252 10.28 -7.94 26.48
N PRO A 253 10.68 -8.06 25.21
CA PRO A 253 11.53 -9.16 24.74
C PRO A 253 12.93 -9.04 25.32
N LYS A 254 13.56 -10.19 25.61
CA LYS A 254 14.98 -10.26 25.96
C LYS A 254 15.86 -10.13 24.72
N ASN A 255 15.42 -10.75 23.62
CA ASN A 255 16.13 -10.73 22.34
C ASN A 255 15.22 -10.13 21.26
N ILE A 256 15.83 -9.31 20.39
CA ILE A 256 15.16 -8.71 19.23
C ILE A 256 15.96 -9.07 17.98
N PHE A 257 15.28 -9.59 16.97
CA PHE A 257 15.86 -9.87 15.67
C PHE A 257 15.15 -9.06 14.60
N THR A 258 15.86 -8.10 14.00
CA THR A 258 15.36 -7.30 12.90
C THR A 258 15.60 -8.01 11.57
N MET A 259 14.61 -8.05 10.72
CA MET A 259 14.62 -8.80 9.46
C MET A 259 13.74 -8.11 8.42
N HIS A 260 13.64 -8.69 7.21
CA HIS A 260 12.76 -8.21 6.15
C HIS A 260 12.95 -6.69 5.86
N GLY A 261 14.20 -6.33 5.55
CA GLY A 261 14.60 -4.97 5.19
C GLY A 261 15.95 -4.97 4.50
N GLU A 262 16.34 -3.83 3.96
CA GLU A 262 17.70 -3.61 3.49
C GLU A 262 18.66 -3.73 4.69
N GLU A 263 19.86 -4.28 4.47
CA GLU A 263 20.84 -4.57 5.52
C GLU A 263 21.02 -3.40 6.50
N GLN A 264 21.32 -2.21 5.97
CA GLN A 264 21.53 -1.01 6.79
C GLN A 264 20.32 -0.64 7.64
N LYS A 265 19.09 -0.84 7.11
CA LYS A 265 17.85 -0.54 7.83
C LYS A 265 17.61 -1.54 8.98
N CYS A 266 17.92 -2.81 8.75
CA CYS A 266 17.86 -3.83 9.78
C CYS A 266 18.84 -3.51 10.93
N GLU A 267 20.09 -3.20 10.61
CA GLU A 267 21.11 -2.86 11.60
C GLU A 267 20.77 -1.60 12.42
N ASP A 268 20.32 -0.54 11.73
CA ASP A 268 19.96 0.72 12.38
C ASP A 268 18.75 0.55 13.31
N LEU A 269 17.77 -0.23 12.89
CA LEU A 269 16.61 -0.54 13.72
C LEU A 269 17.00 -1.41 14.92
N ALA A 270 17.82 -2.47 14.73
CA ALA A 270 18.29 -3.31 15.81
C ALA A 270 19.00 -2.50 16.88
N ARG A 271 19.96 -1.68 16.48
CA ARG A 271 20.72 -0.80 17.40
C ARG A 271 19.80 0.14 18.19
N THR A 272 18.77 0.66 17.54
CA THR A 272 17.82 1.58 18.17
C THR A 272 16.91 0.84 19.15
N LEU A 273 16.34 -0.29 18.74
CA LEU A 273 15.43 -1.07 19.58
C LEU A 273 16.13 -1.67 20.81
N GLY A 274 17.38 -2.14 20.63
CA GLY A 274 18.19 -2.66 21.75
C GLY A 274 18.40 -1.61 22.84
N ARG A 275 18.68 -0.36 22.47
CA ARG A 275 18.81 0.76 23.44
C ARG A 275 17.46 1.15 24.04
N LEU A 276 16.39 1.12 23.24
CA LEU A 276 15.05 1.59 23.61
C LEU A 276 14.43 0.76 24.74
N VAL A 277 14.64 -0.56 24.70
CA VAL A 277 14.01 -1.51 25.68
C VAL A 277 15.03 -2.34 26.45
N HIS A 278 16.32 -2.03 26.35
CA HIS A 278 17.41 -2.74 27.01
C HIS A 278 17.46 -4.24 26.67
N ALA A 279 17.26 -4.59 25.39
CA ALA A 279 17.28 -5.95 24.89
C ALA A 279 18.56 -6.24 24.06
N ASP A 280 18.96 -7.52 23.99
CA ASP A 280 19.97 -7.96 23.00
C ASP A 280 19.32 -7.93 21.62
N ALA A 281 19.71 -6.97 20.79
CA ALA A 281 19.14 -6.74 19.48
C ALA A 281 20.16 -6.96 18.38
N ARG A 282 19.79 -7.72 17.35
CA ARG A 282 20.67 -8.12 16.22
C ARG A 282 19.91 -8.09 14.91
N ALA A 283 20.65 -7.87 13.84
CA ALA A 283 20.20 -8.04 12.45
C ALA A 283 20.92 -9.25 11.86
N PRO A 284 20.36 -10.47 11.95
CA PRO A 284 21.01 -11.66 11.42
C PRO A 284 21.07 -11.62 9.89
N MET A 285 22.16 -12.12 9.34
CA MET A 285 22.31 -12.34 7.90
C MET A 285 21.52 -13.60 7.47
N ASN A 286 21.28 -13.73 6.18
CA ASN A 286 20.69 -14.96 5.63
C ASN A 286 21.58 -16.15 5.98
N LEU A 287 20.97 -17.26 6.41
CA LEU A 287 21.62 -18.50 6.84
C LEU A 287 22.36 -18.43 8.19
N ASP A 288 22.32 -17.32 8.90
CA ASP A 288 22.84 -17.29 10.26
C ASP A 288 22.07 -18.22 11.19
N SER A 289 22.81 -18.91 12.05
CA SER A 289 22.25 -19.80 13.07
C SER A 289 22.48 -19.21 14.46
N ILE A 290 21.39 -18.90 15.17
CA ILE A 290 21.44 -18.26 16.48
C ILE A 290 20.79 -19.16 17.53
N ARG A 291 21.53 -19.50 18.59
CA ARG A 291 20.97 -20.22 19.73
C ARG A 291 20.17 -19.28 20.59
N LEU A 292 18.88 -19.53 20.70
CA LEU A 292 17.99 -18.82 21.64
C LEU A 292 18.21 -19.38 23.07
N LYS A 293 18.45 -18.49 24.04
CA LYS A 293 18.69 -18.85 25.45
C LYS A 293 17.64 -18.26 26.35
#